data_ce06eb566aa71026e4f2923c31392f19
#
_entry.id   ce06eb566aa71026e4f2923c31392f19
#
_cell.length_a   1.000
_cell.length_b   1.000
_cell.length_c   1.000
_cell.angle_alpha   90.00
_cell.angle_beta   90.00
_cell.angle_gamma   90.00
#
_symmetry.space_group_name_H-M   'P 1'
#
loop_
_entity.id
_entity.type
_entity.pdbx_description
1 polymer ?
#
loop_
_entity_poly.entity_id
_entity_poly.type
_entity_poly.pdbx_seq_one_letter_code
_entity_poly.pdbx_strand_id
1 'polypeptide(L)'
;KGLKRSQQMFSDLNKNAIKPTKSLGILYDHRNEFSQFIVTMTHDLDIFHNRTELEKTSISNRSTKFFTLNGISEATKYLLKLKTKTVTPDSQKTAAEFWNTVSKNIPEWNLLMEKKVSAFDLRVNYVHSHTNILNALGIMGHVLISEYQDSWKSKLKGLQKIDWARDSPIWEGKVVIDGRMIKQKAGIKKAADILLKGCGAAITLSDFENNERKS
;
A
#
# COMPACT_ATOMS: atom_id res chain seq x y z
N LYS A 1 -16.98 -46.60 -15.94
CA LYS A 1 -17.98 -45.50 -15.80
C LYS A 1 -17.55 -44.44 -14.76
N GLY A 2 -16.75 -44.78 -13.70
CA GLY A 2 -16.33 -43.87 -12.63
C GLY A 2 -15.36 -42.77 -13.08
N LEU A 3 -14.32 -43.10 -13.86
CA LEU A 3 -13.26 -42.16 -14.26
C LEU A 3 -13.81 -40.98 -15.08
N LYS A 4 -14.65 -41.23 -16.07
CA LYS A 4 -15.28 -40.17 -16.89
C LYS A 4 -16.14 -39.22 -16.05
N ARG A 5 -16.87 -39.76 -15.08
CA ARG A 5 -17.70 -38.95 -14.16
C ARG A 5 -16.85 -38.10 -13.23
N SER A 6 -15.74 -38.62 -12.70
CA SER A 6 -14.80 -37.89 -11.90
C SER A 6 -14.11 -36.76 -12.70
N GLN A 7 -13.70 -37.06 -13.94
CA GLN A 7 -13.13 -36.07 -14.86
C GLN A 7 -14.11 -34.95 -15.21
N GLN A 8 -15.41 -35.33 -15.48
CA GLN A 8 -16.44 -34.33 -15.73
C GLN A 8 -16.69 -33.45 -14.50
N MET A 9 -16.83 -34.05 -13.31
CA MET A 9 -17.04 -33.31 -12.08
C MET A 9 -15.86 -32.38 -11.77
N PHE A 10 -14.63 -32.83 -11.99
CA PHE A 10 -13.42 -31.98 -11.86
C PHE A 10 -13.41 -30.83 -12.86
N SER A 11 -13.81 -31.10 -14.14
CA SER A 11 -13.96 -30.08 -15.17
C SER A 11 -15.02 -29.03 -14.80
N ASP A 12 -16.17 -29.48 -14.31
CA ASP A 12 -17.28 -28.61 -13.95
C ASP A 12 -16.95 -27.77 -12.71
N LEU A 13 -16.29 -28.34 -11.70
CA LEU A 13 -15.77 -27.61 -10.54
C LEU A 13 -14.76 -26.54 -10.97
N ASN A 14 -13.83 -26.85 -11.86
CA ASN A 14 -12.83 -25.89 -12.32
C ASN A 14 -13.42 -24.79 -13.22
N LYS A 15 -14.41 -25.10 -14.08
CA LYS A 15 -15.10 -24.12 -14.92
C LYS A 15 -15.90 -23.10 -14.12
N ASN A 16 -16.46 -23.52 -12.98
CA ASN A 16 -17.27 -22.69 -12.10
C ASN A 16 -16.50 -22.15 -10.90
N ALA A 17 -15.19 -22.46 -10.78
CA ALA A 17 -14.36 -21.96 -9.68
C ALA A 17 -14.18 -20.45 -9.78
N ILE A 18 -14.79 -19.73 -8.87
CA ILE A 18 -14.55 -18.30 -8.69
C ILE A 18 -13.12 -18.15 -8.18
N LYS A 19 -12.26 -17.48 -8.94
CA LYS A 19 -10.88 -17.19 -8.50
C LYS A 19 -10.92 -16.37 -7.21
N PRO A 20 -10.23 -16.80 -6.16
CA PRO A 20 -10.14 -16.03 -4.93
C PRO A 20 -9.63 -14.61 -5.23
N THR A 21 -10.07 -13.63 -4.46
CA THR A 21 -9.53 -12.28 -4.54
C THR A 21 -8.04 -12.29 -4.16
N LYS A 22 -7.29 -11.29 -4.59
CA LYS A 22 -5.88 -11.15 -4.20
C LYS A 22 -5.72 -11.05 -2.68
N SER A 23 -6.65 -10.37 -1.98
CA SER A 23 -6.65 -10.27 -0.53
C SER A 23 -6.84 -11.64 0.13
N LEU A 24 -7.81 -12.45 -0.32
CA LEU A 24 -7.99 -13.82 0.15
C LEU A 24 -6.75 -14.69 -0.12
N GLY A 25 -6.12 -14.52 -1.27
CA GLY A 25 -4.86 -15.20 -1.59
C GLY A 25 -3.75 -14.88 -0.59
N ILE A 26 -3.63 -13.63 -0.13
CA ILE A 26 -2.66 -13.23 0.89
C ILE A 26 -3.07 -13.80 2.25
N LEU A 27 -4.34 -13.67 2.63
CA LEU A 27 -4.85 -14.06 3.94
C LEU A 27 -4.64 -15.55 4.25
N TYR A 28 -4.83 -16.41 3.25
CA TYR A 28 -4.77 -17.87 3.39
C TYR A 28 -3.49 -18.52 2.85
N ASP A 29 -2.52 -17.75 2.35
CA ASP A 29 -1.24 -18.31 1.89
C ASP A 29 -0.27 -18.51 3.06
N HIS A 30 -0.51 -19.56 3.85
CA HIS A 30 0.32 -19.91 5.00
C HIS A 30 1.73 -20.41 4.65
N ARG A 31 2.03 -20.66 3.37
CA ARG A 31 3.37 -21.08 2.90
C ARG A 31 4.25 -19.92 2.49
N ASN A 32 3.69 -18.73 2.36
CA ASN A 32 4.37 -17.53 1.91
C ASN A 32 4.70 -16.65 3.11
N GLU A 33 5.98 -16.60 3.50
CA GLU A 33 6.46 -15.81 4.65
C GLU A 33 6.08 -14.33 4.55
N PHE A 34 6.14 -13.76 3.35
CA PHE A 34 5.72 -12.37 3.16
C PHE A 34 4.22 -12.18 3.39
N SER A 35 3.38 -13.11 2.93
CA SER A 35 1.93 -13.05 3.19
C SER A 35 1.63 -13.13 4.69
N GLN A 36 2.28 -14.04 5.40
CA GLN A 36 2.15 -14.17 6.86
C GLN A 36 2.59 -12.89 7.57
N PHE A 37 3.74 -12.33 7.18
CA PHE A 37 4.22 -11.06 7.71
C PHE A 37 3.20 -9.93 7.50
N ILE A 38 2.62 -9.79 6.29
CA ILE A 38 1.62 -8.76 6.01
C ILE A 38 0.38 -8.92 6.89
N VAL A 39 -0.12 -10.14 7.06
CA VAL A 39 -1.27 -10.41 7.94
C VAL A 39 -0.94 -10.01 9.38
N THR A 40 0.21 -10.45 9.92
CA THR A 40 0.67 -10.10 11.27
C THR A 40 0.82 -8.58 11.42
N MET A 41 1.51 -7.92 10.49
CA MET A 41 1.71 -6.47 10.51
C MET A 41 0.38 -5.70 10.49
N THR A 42 -0.63 -6.17 9.74
CA THR A 42 -1.95 -5.52 9.71
C THR A 42 -2.74 -5.73 11.00
N HIS A 43 -2.42 -6.76 11.77
CA HIS A 43 -2.98 -6.98 13.09
C HIS A 43 -2.28 -6.11 14.15
N ASP A 44 -0.96 -5.98 14.07
CA ASP A 44 -0.14 -5.39 15.14
C ASP A 44 -0.05 -3.86 15.06
N LEU A 45 -0.13 -3.27 13.86
CA LEU A 45 -0.05 -1.81 13.72
C LEU A 45 -1.43 -1.15 13.88
N ASP A 46 -1.54 -0.22 14.83
CA ASP A 46 -2.78 0.48 15.17
C ASP A 46 -3.51 1.06 13.96
N ILE A 47 -2.78 1.65 13.01
CA ILE A 47 -3.38 2.23 11.80
C ILE A 47 -4.08 1.20 10.92
N PHE A 48 -3.59 -0.03 10.88
CA PHE A 48 -4.15 -1.12 10.09
C PHE A 48 -5.14 -1.98 10.88
N HIS A 49 -4.94 -2.09 12.19
CA HIS A 49 -5.76 -2.91 13.07
C HIS A 49 -7.24 -2.52 12.97
N ASN A 50 -8.10 -3.50 12.71
CA ASN A 50 -9.54 -3.31 12.50
C ASN A 50 -9.94 -2.36 11.34
N ARG A 51 -8.99 -1.73 10.62
CA ARG A 51 -9.24 -0.83 9.50
C ARG A 51 -8.89 -1.42 8.15
N THR A 52 -8.41 -2.66 8.12
CA THR A 52 -8.07 -3.39 6.89
C THR A 52 -9.22 -4.29 6.45
N GLU A 53 -9.61 -4.19 5.16
CA GLU A 53 -10.48 -5.14 4.48
C GLU A 53 -9.63 -6.34 4.06
N LEU A 54 -9.89 -7.49 4.68
CA LEU A 54 -9.05 -8.68 4.58
C LEU A 54 -9.38 -9.58 3.39
N GLU A 55 -10.62 -9.54 2.89
CA GLU A 55 -11.11 -10.50 1.90
C GLU A 55 -11.26 -9.88 0.51
N LYS A 56 -11.70 -8.62 0.44
CA LYS A 56 -11.99 -7.93 -0.81
C LYS A 56 -10.84 -7.05 -1.26
N THR A 57 -10.73 -6.82 -2.57
CA THR A 57 -9.77 -5.88 -3.16
C THR A 57 -10.32 -4.47 -3.32
N SER A 58 -11.58 -4.27 -2.94
CA SER A 58 -12.25 -2.97 -2.91
C SER A 58 -13.04 -2.81 -1.63
N ILE A 59 -13.21 -1.57 -1.20
CA ILE A 59 -13.94 -1.21 0.02
C ILE A 59 -15.26 -0.58 -0.37
N SER A 60 -16.37 -1.08 0.17
CA SER A 60 -17.68 -0.48 -0.07
C SER A 60 -17.80 0.87 0.61
N ASN A 61 -18.65 1.77 0.08
CA ASN A 61 -18.82 3.12 0.63
C ASN A 61 -19.26 3.12 2.10
N ARG A 62 -20.06 2.13 2.51
CA ARG A 62 -20.58 2.02 3.90
C ARG A 62 -19.60 1.34 4.87
N SER A 63 -18.45 0.87 4.38
CA SER A 63 -17.48 0.15 5.21
C SER A 63 -16.73 1.08 6.15
N THR A 64 -16.47 0.62 7.36
CA THR A 64 -15.56 1.26 8.33
C THR A 64 -14.08 0.96 8.01
N LYS A 65 -13.82 0.08 7.03
CA LYS A 65 -12.47 -0.24 6.59
C LYS A 65 -11.85 0.90 5.79
N PHE A 66 -10.56 1.08 5.91
CA PHE A 66 -9.83 2.19 5.30
C PHE A 66 -8.82 1.72 4.25
N PHE A 67 -8.21 0.56 4.45
CA PHE A 67 -7.26 -0.06 3.54
C PHE A 67 -7.74 -1.44 3.09
N THR A 68 -7.17 -1.96 2.00
CA THR A 68 -7.31 -3.37 1.62
C THR A 68 -6.01 -4.11 1.93
N LEU A 69 -6.09 -5.38 2.33
CA LEU A 69 -4.93 -6.22 2.58
C LEU A 69 -4.00 -6.30 1.36
N ASN A 70 -4.58 -6.45 0.17
CA ASN A 70 -3.81 -6.40 -1.08
C ASN A 70 -3.09 -5.06 -1.29
N GLY A 71 -3.74 -3.92 -0.96
CA GLY A 71 -3.12 -2.60 -1.10
C GLY A 71 -1.91 -2.43 -0.19
N ILE A 72 -2.02 -2.83 1.08
CA ILE A 72 -0.90 -2.82 2.04
C ILE A 72 0.22 -3.75 1.58
N SER A 73 -0.14 -4.95 1.11
CA SER A 73 0.83 -5.93 0.60
C SER A 73 1.60 -5.40 -0.61
N GLU A 74 0.92 -4.83 -1.61
CA GLU A 74 1.59 -4.26 -2.78
C GLU A 74 2.51 -3.09 -2.41
N ALA A 75 2.05 -2.18 -1.58
CA ALA A 75 2.84 -1.05 -1.10
C ALA A 75 4.09 -1.49 -0.32
N THR A 76 3.96 -2.51 0.53
CA THR A 76 5.10 -3.06 1.29
C THR A 76 6.08 -3.81 0.39
N LYS A 77 5.63 -4.44 -0.71
CA LYS A 77 6.53 -4.99 -1.73
C LYS A 77 7.37 -3.90 -2.40
N TYR A 78 6.77 -2.76 -2.72
CA TYR A 78 7.54 -1.61 -3.25
C TYR A 78 8.55 -1.10 -2.23
N LEU A 79 8.15 -0.95 -0.97
CA LEU A 79 9.03 -0.50 0.12
C LEU A 79 10.27 -1.38 0.27
N LEU A 80 10.08 -2.69 0.29
CA LEU A 80 11.15 -3.67 0.48
C LEU A 80 11.83 -4.09 -0.84
N LYS A 81 11.36 -3.60 -2.00
CA LYS A 81 11.83 -3.99 -3.35
C LYS A 81 11.91 -5.52 -3.52
N LEU A 82 10.94 -6.22 -2.98
CA LEU A 82 10.95 -7.68 -2.96
C LEU A 82 10.77 -8.27 -4.35
N LYS A 83 11.74 -9.06 -4.77
CA LYS A 83 11.67 -9.91 -5.97
C LYS A 83 11.23 -11.35 -5.65
N THR A 84 11.32 -11.75 -4.38
CA THR A 84 11.01 -13.09 -3.89
C THR A 84 9.87 -13.05 -2.87
N LYS A 85 9.44 -14.23 -2.40
CA LYS A 85 8.42 -14.37 -1.34
C LYS A 85 9.02 -14.40 0.07
N THR A 86 10.35 -14.35 0.17
CA THR A 86 11.08 -14.43 1.43
C THR A 86 11.32 -13.05 2.00
N VAL A 87 11.17 -12.90 3.29
CA VAL A 87 11.43 -11.68 4.05
C VAL A 87 12.31 -11.99 5.24
N THR A 88 13.33 -11.16 5.46
CA THR A 88 14.19 -11.28 6.64
C THR A 88 13.56 -10.59 7.86
N PRO A 89 13.91 -10.98 9.09
CA PRO A 89 13.44 -10.29 10.29
C PRO A 89 13.73 -8.78 10.26
N ASP A 90 14.90 -8.37 9.75
CA ASP A 90 15.27 -6.96 9.64
C ASP A 90 14.39 -6.21 8.64
N SER A 91 14.06 -6.82 7.50
CA SER A 91 13.15 -6.21 6.52
C SER A 91 11.73 -6.10 7.07
N GLN A 92 11.26 -7.09 7.84
CA GLN A 92 9.98 -7.03 8.53
C GLN A 92 9.94 -5.88 9.55
N LYS A 93 10.98 -5.77 10.38
CA LYS A 93 11.13 -4.68 11.35
C LYS A 93 11.14 -3.33 10.66
N THR A 94 11.93 -3.17 9.60
CA THR A 94 12.01 -1.94 8.81
C THR A 94 10.66 -1.55 8.22
N ALA A 95 9.91 -2.51 7.66
CA ALA A 95 8.59 -2.23 7.11
C ALA A 95 7.58 -1.82 8.19
N ALA A 96 7.58 -2.49 9.34
CA ALA A 96 6.70 -2.14 10.46
C ALA A 96 7.02 -0.74 11.01
N GLU A 97 8.31 -0.43 11.19
CA GLU A 97 8.76 0.90 11.61
C GLU A 97 8.40 2.00 10.61
N PHE A 98 8.53 1.70 9.30
CA PHE A 98 8.15 2.63 8.24
C PHE A 98 6.66 2.97 8.32
N TRP A 99 5.78 1.97 8.28
CA TRP A 99 4.34 2.21 8.32
C TRP A 99 3.88 2.87 9.62
N ASN A 100 4.47 2.50 10.75
CA ASN A 100 4.20 3.18 12.02
C ASN A 100 4.65 4.64 12.00
N THR A 101 5.79 4.96 11.37
CA THR A 101 6.26 6.34 11.24
C THR A 101 5.41 7.14 10.25
N VAL A 102 5.03 6.55 9.12
CA VAL A 102 4.11 7.18 8.16
C VAL A 102 2.78 7.51 8.84
N SER A 103 2.20 6.57 9.60
CA SER A 103 0.90 6.77 10.24
C SER A 103 0.90 7.97 11.20
N LYS A 104 2.01 8.21 11.90
CA LYS A 104 2.16 9.35 12.81
C LYS A 104 2.34 10.69 12.09
N ASN A 105 2.70 10.66 10.79
CA ASN A 105 3.01 11.84 10.01
C ASN A 105 1.97 12.18 8.93
N ILE A 106 0.85 11.47 8.88
CA ILE A 106 -0.33 11.87 8.09
C ILE A 106 -1.43 12.28 9.09
N PRO A 107 -1.73 13.59 9.21
CA PRO A 107 -2.63 14.10 10.25
C PRO A 107 -4.01 13.45 10.23
N GLU A 108 -4.58 13.21 9.04
CA GLU A 108 -5.90 12.61 8.87
C GLU A 108 -5.94 11.16 9.37
N TRP A 109 -4.81 10.42 9.29
CA TRP A 109 -4.73 9.07 9.84
C TRP A 109 -4.76 9.08 11.38
N ASN A 110 -4.18 10.11 12.01
CA ASN A 110 -4.28 10.28 13.46
C ASN A 110 -5.72 10.58 13.87
N LEU A 111 -6.42 11.47 13.14
CA LEU A 111 -7.83 11.76 13.39
C LEU A 111 -8.71 10.51 13.21
N LEU A 112 -8.39 9.65 12.23
CA LEU A 112 -9.07 8.36 12.04
C LEU A 112 -8.85 7.40 13.22
N MET A 113 -7.61 7.30 13.71
CA MET A 113 -7.28 6.47 14.87
C MET A 113 -7.97 6.96 16.14
N GLU A 114 -8.08 8.26 16.30
CA GLU A 114 -8.80 8.92 17.40
C GLU A 114 -10.33 8.90 17.23
N LYS A 115 -10.84 8.33 16.13
CA LYS A 115 -12.28 8.27 15.79
C LYS A 115 -12.94 9.66 15.64
N LYS A 116 -12.15 10.70 15.32
CA LYS A 116 -12.63 12.07 15.09
C LYS A 116 -13.18 12.27 13.67
N VAL A 117 -12.77 11.41 12.73
CA VAL A 117 -13.26 11.39 11.34
C VAL A 117 -13.62 9.98 10.92
N SER A 118 -14.52 9.83 9.97
CA SER A 118 -14.90 8.51 9.47
C SER A 118 -13.95 8.03 8.36
N ALA A 119 -13.78 6.72 8.25
CA ALA A 119 -13.04 6.12 7.12
C ALA A 119 -13.69 6.44 5.77
N PHE A 120 -15.01 6.60 5.73
CA PHE A 120 -15.76 7.00 4.53
C PHE A 120 -15.36 8.40 4.08
N ASP A 121 -15.41 9.40 4.97
CA ASP A 121 -15.09 10.79 4.64
C ASP A 121 -13.65 10.91 4.12
N LEU A 122 -12.71 10.21 4.75
CA LEU A 122 -11.32 10.22 4.31
C LEU A 122 -11.15 9.54 2.94
N ARG A 123 -11.86 8.45 2.66
CA ARG A 123 -11.80 7.80 1.34
C ARG A 123 -12.41 8.65 0.22
N VAL A 124 -13.41 9.45 0.55
CA VAL A 124 -14.08 10.31 -0.43
C VAL A 124 -13.27 11.57 -0.72
N ASN A 125 -12.76 12.22 0.32
CA ASN A 125 -12.19 13.56 0.22
C ASN A 125 -10.67 13.59 0.07
N TYR A 126 -9.96 12.48 0.36
CA TYR A 126 -8.50 12.44 0.37
C TYR A 126 -7.96 11.32 -0.52
N VAL A 127 -6.69 11.47 -0.93
CA VAL A 127 -6.03 10.48 -1.80
C VAL A 127 -5.27 9.39 -1.04
N HIS A 128 -4.85 9.63 0.19
CA HIS A 128 -3.89 8.79 0.93
C HIS A 128 -4.40 7.39 1.34
N SER A 129 -5.70 7.10 1.22
CA SER A 129 -6.26 5.75 1.44
C SER A 129 -6.21 4.86 0.20
N HIS A 130 -5.97 5.44 -0.97
CA HIS A 130 -6.01 4.71 -2.23
C HIS A 130 -4.72 3.91 -2.46
N THR A 131 -4.86 2.69 -2.99
CA THR A 131 -3.73 1.77 -3.25
C THR A 131 -2.59 2.41 -4.04
N ASN A 132 -2.90 3.29 -5.01
CA ASN A 132 -1.86 3.96 -5.79
C ASN A 132 -0.99 4.88 -4.94
N ILE A 133 -1.58 5.57 -3.95
CA ILE A 133 -0.83 6.41 -3.02
C ILE A 133 -0.09 5.55 -2.00
N LEU A 134 -0.68 4.46 -1.52
CA LEU A 134 0.06 3.51 -0.68
C LEU A 134 1.29 2.97 -1.41
N ASN A 135 1.15 2.61 -2.70
CA ASN A 135 2.27 2.17 -3.53
C ASN A 135 3.32 3.27 -3.69
N ALA A 136 2.90 4.52 -3.91
CA ALA A 136 3.80 5.67 -3.98
C ALA A 136 4.54 5.91 -2.65
N LEU A 137 3.86 5.76 -1.49
CA LEU A 137 4.48 5.78 -0.18
C LEU A 137 5.52 4.65 -0.03
N GLY A 138 5.22 3.44 -0.51
CA GLY A 138 6.17 2.33 -0.51
C GLY A 138 7.41 2.64 -1.36
N ILE A 139 7.24 3.17 -2.58
CA ILE A 139 8.36 3.57 -3.45
C ILE A 139 9.19 4.69 -2.79
N MET A 140 8.55 5.74 -2.32
CA MET A 140 9.21 6.83 -1.58
C MET A 140 9.99 6.28 -0.38
N GLY A 141 9.37 5.38 0.39
CA GLY A 141 10.00 4.76 1.55
C GLY A 141 11.26 3.99 1.19
N HIS A 142 11.24 3.22 0.10
CA HIS A 142 12.42 2.53 -0.41
C HIS A 142 13.56 3.50 -0.70
N VAL A 143 13.29 4.58 -1.43
CA VAL A 143 14.30 5.61 -1.75
C VAL A 143 14.84 6.27 -0.48
N LEU A 144 13.95 6.68 0.45
CA LEU A 144 14.38 7.34 1.69
C LEU A 144 15.25 6.42 2.57
N ILE A 145 14.89 5.15 2.70
CA ILE A 145 15.66 4.18 3.51
C ILE A 145 17.02 3.92 2.88
N SER A 146 17.08 3.81 1.55
CA SER A 146 18.33 3.55 0.82
C SER A 146 19.29 4.74 0.86
N GLU A 147 18.79 5.95 0.62
CA GLU A 147 19.64 7.16 0.46
C GLU A 147 19.90 7.90 1.78
N TYR A 148 19.01 7.75 2.79
CA TYR A 148 19.05 8.52 4.03
C TYR A 148 18.98 7.62 5.27
N GLN A 149 19.83 6.59 5.32
CA GLN A 149 19.81 5.49 6.31
C GLN A 149 19.53 5.96 7.76
N ASP A 150 20.20 7.02 8.23
CA ASP A 150 20.07 7.49 9.61
C ASP A 150 18.95 8.54 9.80
N SER A 151 18.48 9.15 8.72
CA SER A 151 17.57 10.31 8.78
C SER A 151 16.21 10.10 8.11
N TRP A 152 15.94 8.95 7.50
CA TRP A 152 14.70 8.71 6.78
C TRP A 152 13.43 8.91 7.65
N LYS A 153 13.50 8.55 8.94
CA LYS A 153 12.37 8.75 9.87
C LYS A 153 12.07 10.23 10.06
N SER A 154 13.12 11.07 10.17
CA SER A 154 12.94 12.51 10.33
C SER A 154 12.40 13.17 9.06
N LYS A 155 12.79 12.67 7.88
CA LYS A 155 12.28 13.15 6.59
C LYS A 155 10.79 12.89 6.42
N LEU A 156 10.26 11.78 6.96
CA LEU A 156 8.83 11.48 6.93
C LEU A 156 7.95 12.55 7.62
N LYS A 157 8.51 13.40 8.46
CA LYS A 157 7.80 14.58 9.01
C LYS A 157 7.30 15.53 7.91
N GLY A 158 7.91 15.50 6.73
CA GLY A 158 7.45 16.24 5.57
C GLY A 158 6.05 15.86 5.08
N LEU A 159 5.59 14.64 5.38
CA LEU A 159 4.23 14.19 5.04
C LEU A 159 3.14 15.04 5.70
N GLN A 160 3.43 15.67 6.85
CA GLN A 160 2.50 16.57 7.54
C GLN A 160 2.18 17.84 6.76
N LYS A 161 3.04 18.22 5.80
CA LYS A 161 2.92 19.46 5.01
C LYS A 161 2.28 19.21 3.65
N ILE A 162 2.04 17.96 3.28
CA ILE A 162 1.43 17.61 2.01
C ILE A 162 -0.07 17.84 2.10
N ASP A 163 -0.61 18.52 1.12
CA ASP A 163 -2.06 18.63 0.95
C ASP A 163 -2.59 17.33 0.35
N TRP A 164 -3.25 16.54 1.20
CA TRP A 164 -3.78 15.22 0.84
C TRP A 164 -5.19 15.27 0.26
N ALA A 165 -5.81 16.46 0.18
CA ALA A 165 -7.14 16.62 -0.38
C ALA A 165 -7.19 16.14 -1.84
N ARG A 166 -8.26 15.46 -2.23
CA ARG A 166 -8.39 14.89 -3.57
C ARG A 166 -8.47 15.96 -4.67
N ASP A 167 -9.04 17.11 -4.35
CA ASP A 167 -9.16 18.26 -5.22
C ASP A 167 -7.91 19.15 -5.26
N SER A 168 -6.88 18.79 -4.48
CA SER A 168 -5.62 19.52 -4.49
C SER A 168 -4.94 19.44 -5.86
N PRO A 169 -4.48 20.58 -6.41
CA PRO A 169 -3.82 20.63 -7.73
C PRO A 169 -2.57 19.78 -7.84
N ILE A 170 -1.94 19.44 -6.72
CA ILE A 170 -0.71 18.61 -6.74
C ILE A 170 -0.98 17.19 -7.25
N TRP A 171 -2.21 16.68 -7.14
CA TRP A 171 -2.61 15.33 -7.56
C TRP A 171 -3.23 15.26 -8.93
N GLU A 172 -3.78 16.41 -9.44
CA GLU A 172 -4.46 16.47 -10.72
C GLU A 172 -3.50 16.15 -11.89
N GLY A 173 -3.96 15.38 -12.85
CA GLY A 173 -3.17 14.88 -13.99
C GLY A 173 -2.10 13.84 -13.64
N LYS A 174 -2.07 13.36 -12.38
CA LYS A 174 -1.09 12.37 -11.89
C LYS A 174 -1.77 11.10 -11.36
N VAL A 175 -2.54 11.23 -10.31
CA VAL A 175 -3.33 10.15 -9.71
C VAL A 175 -4.81 10.48 -9.64
N VAL A 176 -5.17 11.72 -9.91
CA VAL A 176 -6.55 12.23 -10.04
C VAL A 176 -6.73 12.83 -11.41
N ILE A 177 -7.87 12.59 -12.06
CA ILE A 177 -8.34 13.26 -13.28
C ILE A 177 -9.82 13.57 -13.08
N ASP A 178 -10.20 14.82 -13.23
CA ASP A 178 -11.58 15.29 -13.01
C ASP A 178 -12.17 14.82 -11.67
N GLY A 179 -11.39 14.95 -10.60
CA GLY A 179 -11.76 14.54 -9.25
C GLY A 179 -11.87 13.02 -9.03
N ARG A 180 -11.48 12.18 -10.01
CA ARG A 180 -11.53 10.72 -9.91
C ARG A 180 -10.14 10.12 -9.82
N MET A 181 -9.96 9.18 -8.90
CA MET A 181 -8.71 8.43 -8.79
C MET A 181 -8.48 7.53 -10.01
N ILE A 182 -7.30 7.62 -10.63
CA ILE A 182 -6.91 6.80 -11.78
C ILE A 182 -5.93 5.70 -11.38
N LYS A 183 -6.00 4.56 -12.10
CA LYS A 183 -5.16 3.36 -11.84
C LYS A 183 -4.06 3.23 -12.90
N GLN A 184 -3.15 4.20 -12.97
CA GLN A 184 -2.03 4.16 -13.93
C GLN A 184 -0.69 4.06 -13.20
N LYS A 185 0.19 3.15 -13.65
CA LYS A 185 1.54 2.98 -13.07
C LYS A 185 2.38 4.26 -13.15
N ALA A 186 2.27 5.01 -14.24
CA ALA A 186 2.96 6.29 -14.39
C ALA A 186 2.53 7.30 -13.31
N GLY A 187 1.26 7.32 -12.92
CA GLY A 187 0.75 8.17 -11.84
C GLY A 187 1.35 7.82 -10.48
N ILE A 188 1.59 6.52 -10.20
CA ILE A 188 2.23 6.10 -8.94
C ILE A 188 3.65 6.68 -8.83
N LYS A 189 4.44 6.64 -9.90
CA LYS A 189 5.80 7.21 -9.91
C LYS A 189 5.77 8.73 -9.72
N LYS A 190 4.88 9.44 -10.41
CA LYS A 190 4.69 10.88 -10.24
C LYS A 190 4.28 11.24 -8.80
N ALA A 191 3.40 10.44 -8.19
CA ALA A 191 3.03 10.62 -6.80
C ALA A 191 4.22 10.36 -5.86
N ALA A 192 5.06 9.35 -6.12
CA ALA A 192 6.25 9.10 -5.33
C ALA A 192 7.24 10.30 -5.38
N ASP A 193 7.41 10.94 -6.54
CA ASP A 193 8.23 12.15 -6.65
C ASP A 193 7.66 13.34 -5.84
N ILE A 194 6.33 13.52 -5.83
CA ILE A 194 5.67 14.52 -4.97
C ILE A 194 5.98 14.25 -3.51
N LEU A 195 5.87 12.99 -3.08
CA LEU A 195 6.12 12.58 -1.71
C LEU A 195 7.59 12.76 -1.31
N LEU A 196 8.54 12.38 -2.20
CA LEU A 196 9.98 12.59 -1.99
C LEU A 196 10.28 14.09 -1.81
N LYS A 197 9.76 14.93 -2.70
CA LYS A 197 9.92 16.40 -2.59
C LYS A 197 9.31 16.92 -1.29
N GLY A 198 8.11 16.48 -0.91
CA GLY A 198 7.46 16.86 0.37
C GLY A 198 8.28 16.45 1.59
N CYS A 199 8.96 15.32 1.53
CA CYS A 199 9.88 14.82 2.55
C CYS A 199 11.29 15.48 2.50
N GLY A 200 11.53 16.45 1.62
CA GLY A 200 12.81 17.12 1.48
C GLY A 200 13.93 16.21 0.98
N ALA A 201 13.61 15.23 0.13
CA ALA A 201 14.62 14.46 -0.57
C ALA A 201 15.25 15.32 -1.68
N ALA A 202 16.56 15.24 -1.82
CA ALA A 202 17.30 15.93 -2.87
C ALA A 202 17.34 15.13 -4.20
N ILE A 203 16.90 13.87 -4.16
CA ILE A 203 16.90 12.94 -5.30
C ILE A 203 15.49 12.74 -5.84
N THR A 204 15.33 12.66 -7.16
CA THR A 204 14.09 12.23 -7.81
C THR A 204 14.08 10.71 -7.95
N LEU A 205 12.89 10.13 -8.19
CA LEU A 205 12.78 8.69 -8.42
C LEU A 205 13.57 8.27 -9.66
N SER A 206 13.56 9.09 -10.73
CA SER A 206 14.32 8.78 -11.96
C SER A 206 15.84 8.76 -11.74
N ASP A 207 16.36 9.72 -10.96
CA ASP A 207 17.79 9.74 -10.63
C ASP A 207 18.19 8.53 -9.80
N PHE A 208 17.36 8.18 -8.81
CA PHE A 208 17.57 6.98 -7.99
C PHE A 208 17.57 5.69 -8.83
N GLU A 209 16.55 5.49 -9.69
CA GLU A 209 16.46 4.31 -10.57
C GLU A 209 17.65 4.22 -11.54
N ASN A 210 18.18 5.37 -12.01
CA ASN A 210 19.36 5.40 -12.87
C ASN A 210 20.66 5.04 -12.13
N ASN A 211 20.79 5.48 -10.87
CA ASN A 211 21.94 5.11 -10.03
C ASN A 211 21.95 3.62 -9.71
N GLU A 212 20.79 3.03 -9.38
CA GLU A 212 20.68 1.59 -9.13
C GLU A 212 21.01 0.70 -10.33
N ARG A 213 20.84 1.19 -11.56
CA ARG A 213 21.19 0.43 -12.78
C ARG A 213 22.69 0.43 -13.07
N LYS A 214 23.42 1.38 -12.51
CA LYS A 214 24.88 1.55 -12.69
C LYS A 214 25.70 0.84 -11.61
N SER A 215 25.08 0.52 -10.47
CA SER A 215 25.66 -0.24 -9.36
C SER A 215 25.43 -1.74 -9.50
#